data_29a7cea3ed46cf8910229183b7efef35
#
_entry.id   29a7cea3ed46cf8910229183b7efef35
#
_cell.length_a   1.000
_cell.length_b   1.000
_cell.length_c   1.000
_cell.angle_alpha   90.00
_cell.angle_beta   90.00
_cell.angle_gamma   90.00
#
_symmetry.space_group_name_H-M   'P 1'
#
loop_
_entity.id
_entity.type
_entity.pdbx_description
1 polymer ?
#
loop_
_entity_poly.entity_id
_entity_poly.type
_entity_poly.pdbx_seq_one_letter_code
_entity_poly.pdbx_strand_id
1 'polypeptide(L)'
;IAESITGGALASALISIDGASEVVLGSIVAYQDRIKEQLLGVSPALIANQSAVDAEVAAQMAEGVRERLSKAAGKDLGSVIGIATTGVAGPSSVSGRMPGEVFIAISSSQGVTVYSENFKGSRNQVRMLCLDRAIQILREHLA
;
A
#
# COMPACT_ATOMS: atom_id res chain seq x y z
N ILE A 1 2.61 -4.55 5.52
CA ILE A 1 2.29 -4.21 4.12
C ILE A 1 0.78 -4.14 3.99
N ALA A 2 0.24 -3.11 3.31
CA ALA A 2 -1.17 -3.00 2.93
C ALA A 2 -1.29 -2.96 1.40
N GLU A 3 -2.02 -3.90 0.82
CA GLU A 3 -2.11 -4.04 -0.62
C GLU A 3 -3.54 -3.94 -1.13
N SER A 4 -3.74 -3.15 -2.18
CA SER A 4 -4.97 -3.14 -2.96
C SER A 4 -4.65 -3.55 -4.40
N ILE A 5 -4.07 -2.67 -5.20
CA ILE A 5 -3.78 -2.93 -6.62
C ILE A 5 -2.79 -4.08 -6.84
N THR A 6 -1.80 -4.27 -5.99
CA THR A 6 -0.79 -5.33 -6.10
C THR A 6 -1.32 -6.70 -5.66
N GLY A 7 -2.36 -6.75 -4.81
CA GLY A 7 -3.13 -7.96 -4.52
C GLY A 7 -2.33 -9.12 -3.91
N GLY A 8 -1.34 -8.82 -3.07
CA GLY A 8 -0.45 -9.80 -2.42
C GLY A 8 0.91 -9.96 -3.09
N ALA A 9 1.11 -9.36 -4.27
CA ALA A 9 2.37 -9.50 -5.01
C ALA A 9 3.55 -8.85 -4.28
N LEU A 10 3.34 -7.72 -3.59
CA LEU A 10 4.39 -7.04 -2.82
C LEU A 10 4.84 -7.89 -1.62
N ALA A 11 3.88 -8.45 -0.88
CA ALA A 11 4.20 -9.36 0.21
C ALA A 11 4.93 -10.60 -0.32
N SER A 12 4.45 -11.20 -1.40
CA SER A 12 5.08 -12.37 -2.03
C SER A 12 6.52 -12.08 -2.46
N ALA A 13 6.78 -10.93 -3.06
CA ALA A 13 8.13 -10.54 -3.47
C ALA A 13 9.07 -10.36 -2.28
N LEU A 14 8.61 -9.72 -1.21
CA LEU A 14 9.46 -9.52 -0.02
C LEU A 14 9.75 -10.81 0.73
N ILE A 15 8.77 -11.70 0.89
CA ILE A 15 8.97 -12.98 1.59
C ILE A 15 9.76 -14.01 0.76
N SER A 16 9.99 -13.76 -0.53
CA SER A 16 10.84 -14.62 -1.36
C SER A 16 12.33 -14.46 -1.06
N ILE A 17 12.72 -13.49 -0.24
CA ILE A 17 14.11 -13.20 0.14
C ILE A 17 14.45 -13.98 1.42
N ASP A 18 15.58 -14.65 1.43
CA ASP A 18 16.06 -15.36 2.62
C ASP A 18 16.17 -14.40 3.83
N GLY A 19 15.70 -14.84 4.99
CA GLY A 19 15.67 -14.02 6.21
C GLY A 19 14.46 -13.08 6.31
N ALA A 20 13.52 -13.11 5.35
CA ALA A 20 12.35 -12.23 5.37
C ALA A 20 11.50 -12.37 6.66
N SER A 21 11.46 -13.55 7.28
CA SER A 21 10.73 -13.79 8.54
C SER A 21 11.22 -12.95 9.72
N GLU A 22 12.42 -12.42 9.68
CA GLU A 22 12.97 -11.57 10.73
C GLU A 22 12.51 -10.10 10.61
N VAL A 23 12.08 -9.68 9.40
CA VAL A 23 11.77 -8.28 9.10
C VAL A 23 10.33 -8.06 8.62
N VAL A 24 9.71 -9.02 7.97
CA VAL A 24 8.35 -8.89 7.44
C VAL A 24 7.33 -9.37 8.49
N LEU A 25 6.63 -8.44 9.12
CA LEU A 25 5.61 -8.77 10.12
C LEU A 25 4.35 -9.38 9.51
N GLY A 26 4.00 -9.02 8.28
CA GLY A 26 2.82 -9.50 7.59
C GLY A 26 2.27 -8.53 6.56
N SER A 27 1.15 -8.93 5.95
CA SER A 27 0.44 -8.12 4.95
C SER A 27 -1.06 -8.24 5.10
N ILE A 28 -1.78 -7.16 4.77
CA ILE A 28 -3.24 -7.12 4.64
C ILE A 28 -3.57 -6.76 3.19
N VAL A 29 -4.20 -7.68 2.48
CA VAL A 29 -4.76 -7.41 1.15
C VAL A 29 -6.15 -6.80 1.34
N ALA A 30 -6.21 -5.47 1.35
CA ALA A 30 -7.43 -4.68 1.55
C ALA A 30 -8.03 -4.28 0.20
N TYR A 31 -8.59 -5.26 -0.54
CA TYR A 31 -9.04 -5.03 -1.91
C TYR A 31 -10.34 -4.25 -2.00
N GLN A 32 -11.32 -4.56 -1.15
CA GLN A 32 -12.58 -3.83 -1.04
C GLN A 32 -12.46 -2.63 -0.09
N ASP A 33 -13.23 -1.59 -0.33
CA ASP A 33 -13.23 -0.35 0.46
C ASP A 33 -13.53 -0.63 1.94
N ARG A 34 -14.56 -1.44 2.20
CA ARG A 34 -14.91 -1.85 3.57
C ARG A 34 -13.75 -2.52 4.32
N ILE A 35 -12.87 -3.24 3.63
CA ILE A 35 -11.69 -3.86 4.25
C ILE A 35 -10.63 -2.81 4.59
N LYS A 36 -10.45 -1.79 3.72
CA LYS A 36 -9.60 -0.63 4.04
C LYS A 36 -10.10 0.09 5.30
N GLU A 37 -11.40 0.30 5.40
CA GLU A 37 -12.04 0.95 6.56
C GLU A 37 -11.88 0.12 7.84
N GLN A 38 -12.31 -1.14 7.80
CA GLN A 38 -12.40 -1.98 8.99
C GLN A 38 -11.03 -2.49 9.48
N LEU A 39 -10.16 -2.88 8.57
CA LEU A 39 -8.87 -3.46 8.92
C LEU A 39 -7.72 -2.45 8.96
N LEU A 40 -7.81 -1.35 8.24
CA LEU A 40 -6.72 -0.37 8.17
C LEU A 40 -7.10 0.99 8.78
N GLY A 41 -8.37 1.18 9.15
CA GLY A 41 -8.83 2.43 9.75
C GLY A 41 -8.93 3.60 8.77
N VAL A 42 -8.99 3.33 7.46
CA VAL A 42 -9.19 4.37 6.45
C VAL A 42 -10.56 5.01 6.66
N SER A 43 -10.63 6.34 6.60
CA SER A 43 -11.86 7.09 6.78
C SER A 43 -12.91 6.75 5.70
N PRO A 44 -14.10 6.27 6.08
CA PRO A 44 -15.19 6.01 5.13
C PRO A 44 -15.61 7.27 4.38
N ALA A 45 -15.61 8.43 5.06
CA ALA A 45 -15.95 9.72 4.45
C ALA A 45 -14.92 10.12 3.37
N LEU A 46 -13.65 9.81 3.57
CA LEU A 46 -12.59 10.06 2.58
C LEU A 46 -12.83 9.23 1.31
N ILE A 47 -13.08 7.94 1.45
CA ILE A 47 -13.37 7.05 0.32
C ILE A 47 -14.63 7.51 -0.43
N ALA A 48 -15.70 7.85 0.29
CA ALA A 48 -16.95 8.29 -0.30
C ALA A 48 -16.82 9.61 -1.09
N ASN A 49 -16.01 10.56 -0.58
CA ASN A 49 -15.86 11.88 -1.16
C ASN A 49 -14.80 11.97 -2.27
N GLN A 50 -13.75 11.16 -2.18
CA GLN A 50 -12.60 11.27 -3.08
C GLN A 50 -12.43 10.06 -4.00
N SER A 51 -12.34 8.90 -3.48
CA SER A 51 -12.16 7.57 -4.09
C SER A 51 -11.30 6.71 -3.18
N ALA A 52 -11.39 5.38 -3.32
CA ALA A 52 -10.42 4.46 -2.72
C ALA A 52 -9.02 4.56 -3.36
N VAL A 53 -8.92 5.23 -4.51
CA VAL A 53 -7.66 5.52 -5.21
C VAL A 53 -7.33 6.99 -5.02
N ASP A 54 -6.68 7.28 -3.91
CA ASP A 54 -6.33 8.65 -3.51
C ASP A 54 -5.06 8.65 -2.66
N ALA A 55 -4.34 9.78 -2.67
CA ALA A 55 -3.09 9.94 -1.91
C ALA A 55 -3.30 9.77 -0.40
N GLU A 56 -4.34 10.40 0.13
CA GLU A 56 -4.66 10.34 1.55
C GLU A 56 -5.13 8.93 1.97
N VAL A 57 -5.88 8.22 1.09
CA VAL A 57 -6.23 6.82 1.32
C VAL A 57 -4.98 5.94 1.41
N ALA A 58 -4.01 6.12 0.51
CA ALA A 58 -2.74 5.40 0.58
C ALA A 58 -1.98 5.70 1.88
N ALA A 59 -1.94 6.96 2.32
CA ALA A 59 -1.34 7.37 3.58
C ALA A 59 -1.98 6.64 4.77
N GLN A 60 -3.30 6.71 4.90
CA GLN A 60 -4.04 6.05 5.98
C GLN A 60 -3.91 4.52 5.93
N MET A 61 -3.84 3.90 4.75
CA MET A 61 -3.55 2.48 4.62
C MET A 61 -2.17 2.12 5.18
N ALA A 62 -1.14 2.92 4.88
CA ALA A 62 0.23 2.69 5.36
C ALA A 62 0.34 2.87 6.87
N GLU A 63 -0.28 3.91 7.43
CA GLU A 63 -0.36 4.14 8.88
C GLU A 63 -1.11 3.01 9.57
N GLY A 64 -2.30 2.68 9.10
CA GLY A 64 -3.15 1.67 9.69
C GLY A 64 -2.51 0.28 9.73
N VAL A 65 -1.84 -0.14 8.66
CA VAL A 65 -1.13 -1.43 8.66
C VAL A 65 0.09 -1.42 9.58
N ARG A 66 0.82 -0.31 9.63
CA ARG A 66 1.96 -0.13 10.53
C ARG A 66 1.55 -0.28 11.98
N GLU A 67 0.51 0.42 12.41
CA GLU A 67 -0.02 0.35 13.79
C GLU A 67 -0.54 -1.03 14.15
N ARG A 68 -1.36 -1.62 13.28
CA ARG A 68 -1.98 -2.92 13.55
C ARG A 68 -0.98 -4.05 13.65
N LEU A 69 -0.04 -4.13 12.71
CA LEU A 69 0.94 -5.21 12.69
C LEU A 69 2.02 -5.02 13.75
N SER A 70 2.43 -3.78 14.05
CA SER A 70 3.29 -3.46 15.19
C SER A 70 2.68 -3.97 16.50
N LYS A 71 1.43 -3.60 16.77
CA LYS A 71 0.69 -4.04 17.96
C LYS A 71 0.54 -5.56 18.01
N ALA A 72 0.14 -6.19 16.91
CA ALA A 72 -0.05 -7.65 16.84
C ALA A 72 1.25 -8.43 17.06
N ALA A 73 2.38 -7.91 16.58
CA ALA A 73 3.70 -8.52 16.71
C ALA A 73 4.44 -8.12 18.01
N GLY A 74 3.84 -7.24 18.85
CA GLY A 74 4.50 -6.74 20.06
C GLY A 74 5.78 -5.94 19.77
N LYS A 75 5.85 -5.27 18.63
CA LYS A 75 7.00 -4.45 18.23
C LYS A 75 6.77 -2.98 18.57
N ASP A 76 7.85 -2.28 18.88
CA ASP A 76 7.80 -0.82 19.02
C ASP A 76 7.44 -0.18 17.68
N LEU A 77 6.43 0.72 17.69
CA LEU A 77 5.95 1.40 16.50
C LEU A 77 7.07 2.19 15.80
N GLY A 78 8.01 2.76 16.56
CA GLY A 78 9.16 3.49 16.02
C GLY A 78 10.08 2.65 15.14
N SER A 79 10.10 1.33 15.37
CA SER A 79 10.94 0.37 14.62
C SER A 79 10.24 -0.25 13.40
N VAL A 80 8.96 0.05 13.18
CA VAL A 80 8.17 -0.57 12.12
C VAL A 80 7.89 0.42 10.98
N ILE A 81 7.99 -0.06 9.74
CA ILE A 81 7.60 0.67 8.54
C ILE A 81 6.35 0.05 7.96
N GLY A 82 5.36 0.88 7.64
CA GLY A 82 4.19 0.52 6.86
C GLY A 82 4.34 0.97 5.41
N ILE A 83 4.06 0.08 4.46
CA ILE A 83 3.97 0.42 3.04
C ILE A 83 2.61 0.05 2.49
N ALA A 84 2.01 0.91 1.69
CA ALA A 84 0.69 0.69 1.10
C ALA A 84 0.67 0.98 -0.40
N THR A 85 -0.18 0.25 -1.13
CA THR A 85 -0.42 0.43 -2.56
C THR A 85 -1.92 0.50 -2.84
N THR A 86 -2.37 1.55 -3.55
CA THR A 86 -3.72 1.65 -4.12
C THR A 86 -3.66 2.22 -5.52
N GLY A 87 -4.62 1.88 -6.39
CA GLY A 87 -4.57 2.35 -7.78
C GLY A 87 -5.61 1.73 -8.67
N VAL A 88 -5.73 2.27 -9.88
CA VAL A 88 -6.60 1.75 -10.95
C VAL A 88 -5.75 0.96 -11.95
N ALA A 89 -5.86 -0.36 -11.90
CA ALA A 89 -5.15 -1.23 -12.84
C ALA A 89 -5.77 -1.21 -14.27
N GLY A 90 -7.05 -0.81 -14.38
CA GLY A 90 -7.77 -0.81 -15.64
C GLY A 90 -8.46 -2.14 -15.97
N PRO A 91 -9.08 -2.27 -17.16
CA PRO A 91 -9.11 -1.30 -18.26
C PRO A 91 -10.05 -0.10 -18.03
N SER A 92 -11.03 -0.21 -17.11
CA SER A 92 -12.00 0.84 -16.83
C SER A 92 -11.51 1.79 -15.74
N SER A 93 -11.97 3.04 -15.80
CA SER A 93 -11.81 4.01 -14.71
C SER A 93 -12.62 3.61 -13.47
N VAL A 94 -12.21 4.09 -12.30
CA VAL A 94 -12.89 3.85 -11.03
C VAL A 94 -13.06 5.19 -10.31
N SER A 95 -14.29 5.57 -10.01
CA SER A 95 -14.62 6.83 -9.28
C SER A 95 -13.88 8.06 -9.84
N GLY A 96 -13.84 8.20 -11.17
CA GLY A 96 -13.17 9.31 -11.86
C GLY A 96 -11.65 9.20 -11.98
N ARG A 97 -11.03 8.19 -11.38
CA ARG A 97 -9.60 7.90 -11.52
C ARG A 97 -9.35 7.04 -12.76
N MET A 98 -8.32 7.39 -13.52
CA MET A 98 -8.00 6.74 -14.79
C MET A 98 -7.13 5.48 -14.60
N PRO A 99 -7.21 4.51 -15.51
CA PRO A 99 -6.27 3.39 -15.53
C PRO A 99 -4.81 3.87 -15.51
N GLY A 100 -4.02 3.30 -14.63
CA GLY A 100 -2.62 3.66 -14.44
C GLY A 100 -2.37 4.62 -13.28
N GLU A 101 -3.37 5.33 -12.78
CA GLU A 101 -3.22 6.15 -11.57
C GLU A 101 -2.99 5.25 -10.34
N VAL A 102 -1.85 5.44 -9.68
CA VAL A 102 -1.40 4.64 -8.55
C VAL A 102 -0.83 5.54 -7.47
N PHE A 103 -1.12 5.22 -6.23
CA PHE A 103 -0.50 5.84 -5.06
C PHE A 103 0.20 4.78 -4.22
N ILE A 104 1.43 5.08 -3.82
CA ILE A 104 2.25 4.25 -2.94
C ILE A 104 2.61 5.11 -1.74
N ALA A 105 2.38 4.63 -0.53
CA ALA A 105 2.70 5.37 0.69
C ALA A 105 3.63 4.57 1.58
N ILE A 106 4.57 5.28 2.22
CA ILE A 106 5.39 4.75 3.32
C ILE A 106 5.08 5.54 4.59
N SER A 107 4.83 4.83 5.67
CA SER A 107 4.69 5.36 7.04
C SER A 107 5.83 4.84 7.91
N SER A 108 6.57 5.74 8.56
CA SER A 108 7.68 5.41 9.43
C SER A 108 7.70 6.33 10.66
N SER A 109 8.72 6.23 11.51
CA SER A 109 8.96 7.17 12.61
C SER A 109 9.22 8.61 12.14
N GLN A 110 9.55 8.79 10.85
CA GLN A 110 9.78 10.11 10.24
C GLN A 110 8.50 10.75 9.68
N GLY A 111 7.38 10.04 9.73
CA GLY A 111 6.10 10.46 9.17
C GLY A 111 5.66 9.65 7.97
N VAL A 112 4.76 10.21 7.18
CA VAL A 112 4.20 9.56 5.98
C VAL A 112 4.65 10.29 4.72
N THR A 113 5.08 9.52 3.74
CA THR A 113 5.39 10.02 2.39
C THR A 113 4.56 9.28 1.37
N VAL A 114 3.92 10.01 0.45
CA VAL A 114 3.10 9.44 -0.62
C VAL A 114 3.72 9.76 -1.97
N TYR A 115 3.79 8.74 -2.82
CA TYR A 115 4.25 8.81 -4.19
C TYR A 115 3.05 8.60 -5.13
N SER A 116 2.89 9.54 -6.08
CA SER A 116 1.85 9.48 -7.12
C SER A 116 2.50 9.08 -8.44
N GLU A 117 2.02 8.01 -9.04
CA GLU A 117 2.54 7.45 -10.28
C GLU A 117 1.42 7.32 -11.31
N ASN A 118 1.79 7.35 -12.58
CA ASN A 118 0.86 7.13 -13.68
C ASN A 118 1.48 6.15 -14.69
N PHE A 119 1.11 4.89 -14.60
CA PHE A 119 1.65 3.82 -15.43
C PHE A 119 0.80 3.56 -16.67
N LYS A 120 1.45 3.30 -17.80
CA LYS A 120 0.78 2.87 -19.04
C LYS A 120 0.92 1.36 -19.22
N GLY A 121 -0.12 0.72 -19.70
CA GLY A 121 -0.09 -0.71 -20.01
C GLY A 121 -1.40 -1.42 -19.73
N SER A 122 -1.39 -2.73 -19.95
CA SER A 122 -2.48 -3.61 -19.56
C SER A 122 -2.63 -3.69 -18.04
N ARG A 123 -3.77 -4.17 -17.56
CA ARG A 123 -4.06 -4.38 -16.14
C ARG A 123 -2.90 -5.03 -15.37
N ASN A 124 -2.34 -6.11 -15.89
CA ASN A 124 -1.23 -6.81 -15.22
C ASN A 124 0.09 -6.05 -15.31
N GLN A 125 0.34 -5.34 -16.41
CA GLN A 125 1.52 -4.47 -16.51
C GLN A 125 1.50 -3.34 -15.48
N VAL A 126 0.37 -2.65 -15.33
CA VAL A 126 0.21 -1.59 -14.30
C VAL A 126 0.45 -2.16 -12.89
N ARG A 127 -0.10 -3.32 -12.58
CA ARG A 127 0.12 -3.99 -11.29
C ARG A 127 1.59 -4.32 -11.03
N MET A 128 2.31 -4.83 -12.04
CA MET A 128 3.74 -5.15 -11.91
C MET A 128 4.60 -3.90 -11.82
N LEU A 129 4.31 -2.86 -12.58
CA LEU A 129 5.01 -1.57 -12.47
C LEU A 129 4.80 -0.94 -11.08
N CYS A 130 3.59 -1.06 -10.51
CA CYS A 130 3.34 -0.65 -9.14
C CYS A 130 4.17 -1.45 -8.12
N LEU A 131 4.27 -2.77 -8.29
CA LEU A 131 5.10 -3.63 -7.47
C LEU A 131 6.58 -3.20 -7.51
N ASP A 132 7.14 -3.06 -8.71
CA ASP A 132 8.54 -2.69 -8.91
C ASP A 132 8.84 -1.32 -8.28
N ARG A 133 7.94 -0.36 -8.48
CA ARG A 133 8.08 0.98 -7.90
C ARG A 133 7.99 0.96 -6.37
N ALA A 134 7.08 0.17 -5.79
CA ALA A 134 6.95 0.02 -4.34
C ALA A 134 8.23 -0.57 -3.71
N ILE A 135 8.83 -1.57 -4.35
CA ILE A 135 10.10 -2.15 -3.91
C ILE A 135 11.24 -1.11 -4.00
N GLN A 136 11.29 -0.35 -5.09
CA GLN A 136 12.28 0.72 -5.27
C GLN A 136 12.16 1.77 -4.16
N ILE A 137 10.96 2.28 -3.90
CA ILE A 137 10.67 3.27 -2.86
C ILE A 137 11.08 2.74 -1.47
N LEU A 138 10.77 1.48 -1.18
CA LEU A 138 11.15 0.85 0.08
C LEU A 138 12.69 0.78 0.23
N ARG A 139 13.39 0.41 -0.84
CA ARG A 139 14.87 0.39 -0.84
C ARG A 139 15.46 1.77 -0.63
N GLU A 140 14.93 2.80 -1.29
CA GLU A 140 15.37 4.20 -1.13
C GLU A 140 15.14 4.69 0.30
N HIS A 141 14.03 4.29 0.93
CA HIS A 141 13.68 4.67 2.30
C HIS A 141 14.59 3.98 3.36
N LEU A 142 15.08 2.78 3.06
CA LEU A 142 15.94 1.98 3.95
C LEU A 142 17.43 2.26 3.76
N ALA A 143 17.82 2.96 2.71
CA ALA A 143 19.23 3.31 2.44
C ALA A 143 19.70 4.46 3.32
#